data_0ea5ecc31377961982650f0f720b8789
#
_entry.id   0ea5ecc31377961982650f0f720b8789
#
_cell.length_a   1.000
_cell.length_b   1.000
_cell.length_c   1.000
_cell.angle_alpha   90.00
_cell.angle_beta   90.00
_cell.angle_gamma   90.00
#
_symmetry.space_group_name_H-M   'P 1'
#
loop_
_entity.id
_entity.type
_entity.pdbx_description
1 polymer ?
#
loop_
_entity_poly.entity_id
_entity_poly.type
_entity_poly.pdbx_seq_one_letter_code
_entity_poly.pdbx_strand_id
1 'polypeptide(L)'
;GKITVVFFGFTQCPDVCPTSMTTMAEVKRLLGAQGDRLQVLFITVDPERDTQALLKEYMANFDPSFIALRPEPDELKDVAAGFKIYYKKVSGSTPTSYTMDHSAGKYIHDTEGRVRLFSAYGTDAATIASDIQILLSAA
;
A
#
# COMPACT_ATOMS: atom_id res chain seq x y z
N GLY A 1 -7.71 -7.13 -15.82
CA GLY A 1 -6.67 -7.23 -15.99
C GLY A 1 -5.34 -7.14 -15.25
N LYS A 2 -5.24 -6.30 -14.22
CA LYS A 2 -3.98 -6.16 -13.47
C LYS A 2 -4.07 -6.82 -12.10
N ILE A 3 -2.93 -7.26 -11.59
CA ILE A 3 -2.80 -7.64 -10.18
C ILE A 3 -2.73 -6.34 -9.38
N THR A 4 -3.58 -6.19 -8.38
CA THR A 4 -3.64 -4.99 -7.54
C THR A 4 -3.15 -5.31 -6.15
N VAL A 5 -2.18 -4.54 -5.67
CA VAL A 5 -1.67 -4.62 -4.30
C VAL A 5 -2.13 -3.38 -3.56
N VAL A 6 -2.85 -3.57 -2.46
CA VAL A 6 -3.35 -2.48 -1.62
C VAL A 6 -2.55 -2.44 -0.32
N PHE A 7 -2.02 -1.27 0.01
CA PHE A 7 -1.28 -1.03 1.23
C PHE A 7 -1.85 0.20 1.94
N PHE A 8 -2.09 0.08 3.25
CA PHE A 8 -2.55 1.19 4.09
C PHE A 8 -1.37 1.77 4.85
N GLY A 9 -1.19 3.08 4.77
CA GLY A 9 -0.07 3.74 5.42
C GLY A 9 -0.26 5.24 5.52
N PHE A 10 0.82 5.97 5.79
CA PHE A 10 0.82 7.44 5.84
C PHE A 10 2.24 7.97 5.62
N THR A 11 2.35 9.21 5.13
CA THR A 11 3.67 9.75 4.73
C THR A 11 4.60 10.04 5.91
N GLN A 12 4.05 10.28 7.09
CA GLN A 12 4.82 10.52 8.31
C GLN A 12 5.31 9.24 8.98
N CYS A 13 5.00 8.08 8.40
CA CYS A 13 5.46 6.78 8.89
C CYS A 13 6.98 6.69 8.70
N PRO A 14 7.77 6.52 9.78
CA PRO A 14 9.22 6.60 9.68
C PRO A 14 9.88 5.39 9.00
N ASP A 15 9.27 4.23 9.07
CA ASP A 15 9.95 2.96 8.78
C ASP A 15 9.17 2.02 7.86
N VAL A 16 8.00 1.58 8.31
CA VAL A 16 7.23 0.50 7.69
C VAL A 16 6.73 0.87 6.30
N CYS A 17 6.21 2.09 6.13
CA CYS A 17 5.62 2.51 4.86
C CYS A 17 6.67 2.71 3.77
N PRO A 18 7.77 3.46 4.00
CA PRO A 18 8.80 3.59 2.96
C PRO A 18 9.48 2.24 2.64
N THR A 19 9.71 1.39 3.63
CA THR A 19 10.26 0.05 3.40
C THR A 19 9.32 -0.79 2.54
N SER A 20 8.02 -0.76 2.83
CA SER A 20 7.02 -1.51 2.06
C SER A 20 6.93 -1.03 0.62
N MET A 21 6.98 0.29 0.39
CA MET A 21 6.93 0.84 -0.95
C MET A 21 8.21 0.55 -1.74
N THR A 22 9.37 0.61 -1.10
CA THR A 22 10.65 0.21 -1.70
C THR A 22 10.59 -1.26 -2.10
N THR A 23 10.06 -2.12 -1.24
CA THR A 23 9.86 -3.55 -1.55
C THR A 23 8.99 -3.73 -2.78
N MET A 24 7.88 -2.99 -2.89
CA MET A 24 7.00 -3.11 -4.04
C MET A 24 7.63 -2.58 -5.34
N ALA A 25 8.46 -1.53 -5.26
CA ALA A 25 9.22 -1.07 -6.42
C ALA A 25 10.18 -2.16 -6.91
N GLU A 26 10.82 -2.87 -6.01
CA GLU A 26 11.68 -4.00 -6.32
C GLU A 26 10.89 -5.18 -6.91
N VAL A 27 9.70 -5.46 -6.39
CA VAL A 27 8.79 -6.48 -6.95
C VAL A 27 8.49 -6.16 -8.41
N LYS A 28 8.15 -4.93 -8.73
CA LYS A 28 7.88 -4.52 -10.10
C LYS A 28 9.09 -4.74 -11.00
N ARG A 29 10.29 -4.40 -10.51
CA ARG A 29 11.53 -4.62 -11.24
C ARG A 29 11.75 -6.12 -11.51
N LEU A 30 11.53 -6.97 -10.51
CA LEU A 30 11.70 -8.41 -10.63
C LEU A 30 10.70 -9.06 -11.60
N LEU A 31 9.52 -8.47 -11.75
CA LEU A 31 8.52 -8.94 -12.72
C LEU A 31 8.91 -8.66 -14.17
N GLY A 32 9.84 -7.74 -14.39
CA GLY A 32 10.31 -7.40 -15.74
C GLY A 32 9.17 -6.89 -16.62
N ALA A 33 8.97 -7.53 -17.77
CA ALA A 33 7.91 -7.17 -18.73
C ALA A 33 6.50 -7.30 -18.12
N GLN A 34 6.32 -8.17 -17.14
CA GLN A 34 5.03 -8.35 -16.44
C GLN A 34 4.75 -7.25 -15.42
N GLY A 35 5.73 -6.40 -15.14
CA GLY A 35 5.57 -5.29 -14.20
C GLY A 35 4.47 -4.31 -14.58
N ASP A 36 4.16 -4.18 -15.87
CA ASP A 36 3.06 -3.34 -16.34
C ASP A 36 1.68 -3.88 -15.93
N ARG A 37 1.62 -5.14 -15.52
CA ARG A 37 0.39 -5.78 -15.03
C ARG A 37 0.24 -5.69 -13.51
N LEU A 38 1.15 -5.00 -12.85
CA LEU A 38 1.09 -4.74 -11.42
C LEU A 38 0.61 -3.32 -11.17
N GLN A 39 -0.40 -3.16 -10.34
CA GLN A 39 -0.86 -1.86 -9.86
C GLN A 39 -0.75 -1.83 -8.33
N VAL A 40 0.02 -0.89 -7.81
CA VAL A 40 0.15 -0.68 -6.37
C VAL A 40 -0.68 0.53 -5.95
N LEU A 41 -1.54 0.33 -4.95
CA LEU A 41 -2.38 1.39 -4.37
C LEU A 41 -1.97 1.60 -2.92
N PHE A 42 -1.63 2.84 -2.61
CA PHE A 42 -1.33 3.29 -1.25
C PHE A 42 -2.53 4.09 -0.75
N ILE A 43 -3.20 3.61 0.30
CA ILE A 43 -4.34 4.31 0.88
C ILE A 43 -3.91 4.92 2.20
N THR A 44 -3.99 6.25 2.32
CA THR A 44 -3.58 6.90 3.56
C THR A 44 -4.59 6.65 4.68
N VAL A 45 -4.06 6.34 5.86
CA VAL A 45 -4.85 6.27 7.11
C VAL A 45 -4.79 7.60 7.87
N ASP A 46 -4.15 8.61 7.29
CA ASP A 46 -3.97 9.93 7.91
C ASP A 46 -4.33 11.04 6.93
N PRO A 47 -5.61 11.12 6.47
CA PRO A 47 -6.01 12.13 5.49
C PRO A 47 -5.92 13.57 6.03
N GLU A 48 -5.83 13.76 7.35
CA GLU A 48 -5.67 15.07 7.96
C GLU A 48 -4.33 15.71 7.58
N ARG A 49 -3.22 14.94 7.60
CA ARG A 49 -1.88 15.42 7.24
C ARG A 49 -1.50 15.13 5.80
N ASP A 50 -2.01 14.06 5.24
CA ASP A 50 -1.66 13.62 3.88
C ASP A 50 -2.60 14.24 2.86
N THR A 51 -2.17 15.36 2.25
CA THR A 51 -2.89 15.96 1.14
C THR A 51 -2.65 15.14 -0.13
N GLN A 52 -3.50 15.30 -1.14
CA GLN A 52 -3.32 14.60 -2.42
C GLN A 52 -1.99 14.99 -3.08
N ALA A 53 -1.60 16.27 -2.99
CA ALA A 53 -0.33 16.74 -3.55
C ALA A 53 0.87 16.10 -2.85
N LEU A 54 0.83 16.01 -1.51
CA LEU A 54 1.90 15.39 -0.72
C LEU A 54 2.01 13.89 -1.04
N LEU A 55 0.88 13.21 -1.18
CA LEU A 55 0.85 11.79 -1.52
C LEU A 55 1.46 11.53 -2.90
N LYS A 56 1.13 12.37 -3.87
CA LYS A 56 1.68 12.24 -5.22
C LYS A 56 3.20 12.41 -5.21
N GLU A 57 3.70 13.39 -4.50
CA GLU A 57 5.13 13.64 -4.35
C GLU A 57 5.81 12.48 -3.64
N TYR A 58 5.20 11.95 -2.59
CA TYR A 58 5.72 10.80 -1.83
C TYR A 58 5.85 9.56 -2.72
N MET A 59 4.81 9.23 -3.48
CA MET A 59 4.82 8.05 -4.35
C MET A 59 5.81 8.15 -5.49
N ALA A 60 6.10 9.36 -5.98
CA ALA A 60 7.07 9.58 -7.05
C ALA A 60 8.49 9.12 -6.67
N ASN A 61 8.79 9.03 -5.38
CA ASN A 61 10.08 8.52 -4.89
C ASN A 61 10.25 7.01 -5.08
N PHE A 62 9.19 6.29 -5.37
CA PHE A 62 9.20 4.82 -5.49
C PHE A 62 8.99 4.37 -6.93
N ASP A 63 7.83 4.66 -7.50
CA ASP A 63 7.53 4.32 -8.89
C ASP A 63 6.40 5.23 -9.39
N PRO A 64 6.53 5.82 -10.58
CA PRO A 64 5.51 6.75 -11.09
C PRO A 64 4.14 6.10 -11.38
N SER A 65 4.09 4.77 -11.52
CA SER A 65 2.83 4.06 -11.73
C SER A 65 2.07 3.75 -10.44
N PHE A 66 2.71 3.91 -9.28
CA PHE A 66 2.05 3.69 -7.99
C PHE A 66 1.08 4.84 -7.72
N ILE A 67 -0.13 4.49 -7.27
CA ILE A 67 -1.19 5.46 -7.02
C ILE A 67 -1.46 5.56 -5.53
N ALA A 68 -1.55 6.80 -5.03
CA ALA A 68 -1.95 7.06 -3.65
C ALA A 68 -3.37 7.60 -3.64
N LEU A 69 -4.19 7.08 -2.72
CA LEU A 69 -5.57 7.48 -2.55
C LEU A 69 -5.75 8.15 -1.18
N ARG A 70 -6.51 9.25 -1.16
CA ARG A 70 -6.84 10.00 0.04
C ARG A 70 -8.34 9.96 0.26
N PRO A 71 -8.83 8.96 1.01
CA PRO A 71 -10.27 8.93 1.33
C PRO A 71 -10.59 10.00 2.37
N GLU A 72 -11.84 10.48 2.36
CA GLU A 72 -12.33 11.30 3.47
C GLU A 72 -12.43 10.41 4.72
N PRO A 73 -12.40 10.98 5.96
CA PRO A 73 -12.40 10.17 7.17
C PRO A 73 -13.52 9.13 7.25
N ASP A 74 -14.72 9.47 6.80
CA ASP A 74 -15.85 8.53 6.81
C ASP A 74 -15.67 7.42 5.79
N GLU A 75 -15.14 7.74 4.61
CA GLU A 75 -14.81 6.76 3.57
C GLU A 75 -13.69 5.83 4.04
N LEU A 76 -12.69 6.36 4.73
CA LEU A 76 -11.60 5.56 5.28
C LEU A 76 -12.12 4.52 6.27
N LYS A 77 -13.08 4.91 7.12
CA LYS A 77 -13.72 4.02 8.07
C LYS A 77 -14.36 2.82 7.38
N ASP A 78 -15.10 3.08 6.31
CA ASP A 78 -15.79 2.05 5.54
C ASP A 78 -14.82 1.13 4.81
N VAL A 79 -13.78 1.71 4.18
CA VAL A 79 -12.75 0.94 3.48
C VAL A 79 -11.97 0.07 4.46
N ALA A 80 -11.56 0.63 5.60
CA ALA A 80 -10.84 -0.11 6.63
C ALA A 80 -11.66 -1.28 7.17
N ALA A 81 -12.97 -1.06 7.40
CA ALA A 81 -13.87 -2.12 7.85
C ALA A 81 -13.98 -3.24 6.81
N GLY A 82 -14.06 -2.87 5.52
CA GLY A 82 -14.12 -3.84 4.42
C GLY A 82 -12.87 -4.72 4.32
N PHE A 83 -11.69 -4.16 4.59
CA PHE A 83 -10.44 -4.92 4.62
C PHE A 83 -10.13 -5.50 6.00
N LYS A 84 -10.92 -5.16 7.02
CA LYS A 84 -10.71 -5.57 8.41
C LYS A 84 -9.33 -5.14 8.93
N ILE A 85 -8.90 -3.94 8.57
CA ILE A 85 -7.64 -3.37 9.04
C ILE A 85 -7.86 -2.54 10.29
N TYR A 86 -6.79 -2.45 11.09
CA TYR A 86 -6.71 -1.61 12.28
C TYR A 86 -5.92 -0.34 11.95
N TYR A 87 -6.42 0.80 12.42
CA TYR A 87 -5.64 2.04 12.45
C TYR A 87 -6.10 2.91 13.62
N LYS A 88 -5.14 3.66 14.21
CA LYS A 88 -5.40 4.49 15.36
C LYS A 88 -4.39 5.62 15.44
N LYS A 89 -4.88 6.82 15.75
CA LYS A 89 -4.04 7.98 16.04
C LYS A 89 -3.40 7.83 17.41
N VAL A 90 -2.07 7.97 17.47
CA VAL A 90 -1.30 7.92 18.72
C VAL A 90 -0.73 9.31 18.98
N SER A 91 -1.19 9.96 20.05
CA SER A 91 -0.80 11.32 20.39
C SER A 91 0.69 11.45 20.67
N GLY A 92 1.31 12.50 20.14
CA GLY A 92 2.68 12.90 20.44
C GLY A 92 2.74 14.02 21.46
N SER A 93 3.85 14.76 21.48
CA SER A 93 4.08 15.85 22.43
C SER A 93 3.28 17.14 22.09
N THR A 94 2.80 17.25 20.85
CA THR A 94 1.98 18.39 20.40
C THR A 94 0.76 17.89 19.63
N PRO A 95 -0.28 18.74 19.41
CA PRO A 95 -1.46 18.31 18.64
C PRO A 95 -1.15 17.86 17.20
N THR A 96 -0.05 18.34 16.61
CA THR A 96 0.36 17.98 15.25
C THR A 96 1.46 16.92 15.21
N SER A 97 2.11 16.61 16.34
CA SER A 97 3.14 15.56 16.41
C SER A 97 2.55 14.26 16.91
N TYR A 98 1.71 13.66 16.09
CA TYR A 98 1.14 12.35 16.37
C TYR A 98 1.61 11.34 15.31
N THR A 99 1.51 10.08 15.65
CA THR A 99 1.72 8.98 14.69
C THR A 99 0.44 8.17 14.53
N MET A 100 0.40 7.37 13.48
CA MET A 100 -0.73 6.48 13.24
C MET A 100 -0.28 5.04 13.47
N ASP A 101 -1.04 4.33 14.31
CA ASP A 101 -0.86 2.90 14.50
C ASP A 101 -1.80 2.19 13.53
N HIS A 102 -1.29 1.23 12.75
CA HIS A 102 -2.10 0.57 11.72
C HIS A 102 -1.55 -0.82 11.40
N SER A 103 -2.39 -1.62 10.76
CA SER A 103 -1.98 -2.92 10.24
C SER A 103 -0.94 -2.74 9.12
N ALA A 104 0.14 -3.50 9.17
CA ALA A 104 1.26 -3.38 8.24
C ALA A 104 1.34 -4.62 7.34
N GLY A 105 0.53 -4.65 6.30
CA GLY A 105 0.55 -5.76 5.35
C GLY A 105 0.02 -5.32 4.01
N LYS A 106 0.18 -6.18 3.02
CA LYS A 106 -0.24 -5.91 1.65
C LYS A 106 -1.34 -6.89 1.26
N TYR A 107 -2.42 -6.37 0.70
CA TYR A 107 -3.53 -7.18 0.20
C TYR A 107 -3.39 -7.32 -1.30
N ILE A 108 -3.19 -8.55 -1.76
CA ILE A 108 -2.93 -8.84 -3.17
C ILE A 108 -4.21 -9.37 -3.82
N HIS A 109 -4.70 -8.61 -4.80
CA HIS A 109 -5.91 -8.95 -5.56
C HIS A 109 -5.53 -9.53 -6.92
N ASP A 110 -6.27 -10.54 -7.36
CA ASP A 110 -6.06 -11.14 -8.67
C ASP A 110 -6.58 -10.24 -9.81
N THR A 111 -6.47 -10.73 -11.05
CA THR A 111 -6.88 -9.97 -12.23
C THR A 111 -8.39 -9.72 -12.31
N GLU A 112 -9.17 -10.38 -11.48
CA GLU A 112 -10.63 -10.21 -11.38
C GLU A 112 -11.03 -9.38 -10.16
N GLY A 113 -10.05 -8.85 -9.41
CA GLY A 113 -10.29 -7.99 -8.26
C GLY A 113 -10.59 -8.73 -6.96
N ARG A 114 -10.36 -10.04 -6.91
CA ARG A 114 -10.58 -10.84 -5.70
C ARG A 114 -9.32 -10.88 -4.85
N VAL A 115 -9.46 -10.70 -3.53
CA VAL A 115 -8.34 -10.85 -2.59
C VAL A 115 -7.90 -12.31 -2.58
N ARG A 116 -6.65 -12.57 -2.93
CA ARG A 116 -6.09 -13.92 -3.00
C ARG A 116 -5.00 -14.14 -1.97
N LEU A 117 -4.24 -13.11 -1.61
CA LEU A 117 -3.09 -13.24 -0.72
C LEU A 117 -3.01 -12.05 0.22
N PHE A 118 -2.48 -12.31 1.42
CA PHE A 118 -2.04 -11.28 2.34
C PHE A 118 -0.54 -11.46 2.55
N SER A 119 0.24 -10.44 2.26
CA SER A 119 1.69 -10.44 2.47
C SER A 119 2.04 -9.62 3.69
N ALA A 120 2.54 -10.26 4.74
CA ALA A 120 2.92 -9.60 5.97
C ALA A 120 4.13 -8.68 5.76
N TYR A 121 4.27 -7.68 6.63
CA TYR A 121 5.44 -6.83 6.66
C TYR A 121 6.70 -7.68 6.84
N GLY A 122 7.75 -7.38 6.09
CA GLY A 122 9.00 -8.11 6.14
C GLY A 122 9.14 -9.25 5.13
N THR A 123 8.07 -9.59 4.42
CA THR A 123 8.16 -10.55 3.32
C THR A 123 9.01 -9.95 2.20
N ASP A 124 9.99 -10.71 1.71
CA ASP A 124 10.93 -10.19 0.72
C ASP A 124 10.30 -10.03 -0.68
N ALA A 125 10.93 -9.18 -1.50
CA ALA A 125 10.42 -8.86 -2.84
C ALA A 125 10.40 -10.09 -3.75
N ALA A 126 11.37 -10.98 -3.65
CA ALA A 126 11.43 -12.17 -4.49
C ALA A 126 10.25 -13.11 -4.24
N THR A 127 9.86 -13.30 -2.99
CA THR A 127 8.71 -14.11 -2.60
C THR A 127 7.41 -13.50 -3.13
N ILE A 128 7.24 -12.18 -2.97
CA ILE A 128 6.06 -11.47 -3.45
C ILE A 128 5.97 -11.55 -4.97
N ALA A 129 7.07 -11.33 -5.67
CA ALA A 129 7.12 -11.40 -7.13
C ALA A 129 6.75 -12.80 -7.63
N SER A 130 7.25 -13.84 -6.98
CA SER A 130 6.92 -15.22 -7.31
C SER A 130 5.42 -15.50 -7.16
N ASP A 131 4.82 -15.04 -6.07
CA ASP A 131 3.38 -15.22 -5.83
C ASP A 131 2.55 -14.50 -6.87
N ILE A 132 2.95 -13.29 -7.25
CA ILE A 132 2.26 -12.50 -8.29
C ILE A 132 2.36 -13.19 -9.64
N GLN A 133 3.51 -13.77 -9.98
CA GLN A 133 3.69 -14.52 -11.21
C GLN A 133 2.74 -15.73 -11.29
N ILE A 134 2.53 -16.41 -10.16
CA ILE A 134 1.58 -17.51 -10.08
C ILE A 134 0.16 -17.02 -10.37
N LEU A 135 -0.25 -15.91 -9.80
CA LEU A 135 -1.57 -15.33 -10.04
C LEU A 135 -1.75 -14.88 -11.48
N LEU A 136 -0.72 -14.32 -12.10
CA LEU A 136 -0.75 -13.91 -13.50
C LEU A 136 -0.86 -15.12 -14.43
N SER A 137 -0.20 -16.21 -14.11
CA SER A 137 -0.25 -17.45 -14.91
C SER A 137 -1.60 -18.14 -14.83
N ALA A 138 -2.35 -17.92 -13.75
CA ALA A 138 -3.67 -18.51 -13.54
C ALA A 138 -4.80 -17.67 -14.17
N ALA A 139 -4.47 -16.50 -14.68
CA ALA A 139 -5.46 -15.57 -15.26
C ALA A 139 -5.88 -15.97 -16.66
#